data_b57b7055334653ff85ecdafb14a572ed
#
_entry.id   b57b7055334653ff85ecdafb14a572ed
#
_cell.length_a   1.000
_cell.length_b   1.000
_cell.length_c   1.000
_cell.angle_alpha   90.00
_cell.angle_beta   90.00
_cell.angle_gamma   90.00
#
_symmetry.space_group_name_H-M   'P 1'
#
loop_
_entity.id
_entity.type
_entity.pdbx_description
1 polymer ?
#
loop_
_entity_poly.entity_id
_entity_poly.type
_entity_poly.pdbx_seq_one_letter_code
_entity_poly.pdbx_strand_id
1 'polypeptide(L)'
;MTENSNTSPIQLKPEQIPQQAFDWYDEYAHGDINRRTFMTRLGTLSVAGLSLGLISSALIPDYAKAEQISFNDPAIKATYAEFDSPNGHGKGKGYLAVPSDLNGKVPTVLVVHENRGLNPYVKDVARRLAKIGFIAFAPDALFPLGGYPGHDDDGRAM
;
A
#
# COMPACT_ATOMS: atom_id res chain seq x y z
N MET A 1 -5.84 10.27 -41.35
CA MET A 1 -6.86 9.80 -40.39
C MET A 1 -6.28 8.57 -39.71
N THR A 2 -5.72 8.76 -38.51
CA THR A 2 -5.18 7.66 -37.71
C THR A 2 -6.13 7.54 -36.51
N GLU A 3 -6.94 6.49 -36.49
CA GLU A 3 -7.79 6.13 -35.37
C GLU A 3 -6.89 5.73 -34.18
N ASN A 4 -6.88 6.58 -33.16
CA ASN A 4 -6.34 6.25 -31.86
C ASN A 4 -7.35 5.30 -31.18
N SER A 5 -7.11 3.99 -31.28
CA SER A 5 -7.81 2.98 -30.51
C SER A 5 -7.40 3.12 -29.04
N ASN A 6 -8.14 3.92 -28.30
CA ASN A 6 -8.04 4.01 -26.85
C ASN A 6 -8.65 2.74 -26.24
N THR A 7 -7.89 1.65 -26.24
CA THR A 7 -8.30 0.40 -25.60
C THR A 7 -8.01 0.53 -24.11
N SER A 8 -9.00 1.00 -23.35
CA SER A 8 -8.94 0.93 -21.88
C SER A 8 -8.69 -0.53 -21.48
N PRO A 9 -7.79 -0.81 -20.51
CA PRO A 9 -7.55 -2.17 -20.04
C PRO A 9 -8.86 -2.79 -19.57
N ILE A 10 -9.13 -4.02 -19.99
CA ILE A 10 -10.30 -4.79 -19.56
C ILE A 10 -10.16 -4.99 -18.03
N GLN A 11 -11.06 -4.39 -17.28
CA GLN A 11 -11.16 -4.58 -15.83
C GLN A 11 -12.35 -5.50 -15.55
N LEU A 12 -12.11 -6.54 -14.76
CA LEU A 12 -13.19 -7.38 -14.25
C LEU A 12 -13.96 -6.61 -13.18
N LYS A 13 -15.28 -6.67 -13.26
CA LYS A 13 -16.15 -6.18 -12.18
C LYS A 13 -16.19 -7.23 -11.06
N PRO A 14 -16.38 -6.81 -9.80
CA PRO A 14 -16.45 -7.75 -8.67
C PRO A 14 -17.46 -8.89 -8.88
N GLU A 15 -18.59 -8.60 -9.52
CA GLU A 15 -19.64 -9.59 -9.78
C GLU A 15 -19.22 -10.69 -10.78
N GLN A 16 -18.14 -10.46 -11.53
CA GLN A 16 -17.60 -11.42 -12.50
C GLN A 16 -16.54 -12.34 -11.90
N ILE A 17 -16.16 -12.09 -10.64
CA ILE A 17 -15.16 -12.86 -9.91
C ILE A 17 -15.89 -13.85 -9.02
N PRO A 18 -15.61 -15.17 -9.12
CA PRO A 18 -16.20 -16.15 -8.22
C PRO A 18 -15.91 -15.86 -6.76
N GLN A 19 -16.88 -16.04 -5.87
CA GLN A 19 -16.73 -15.82 -4.41
C GLN A 19 -15.51 -16.55 -3.86
N GLN A 20 -15.22 -17.74 -4.32
CA GLN A 20 -14.07 -18.55 -3.92
C GLN A 20 -12.74 -17.84 -4.13
N ALA A 21 -12.61 -16.94 -5.11
CA ALA A 21 -11.40 -16.16 -5.32
C ALA A 21 -11.19 -15.11 -4.22
N PHE A 22 -12.28 -14.52 -3.71
CA PHE A 22 -12.25 -13.62 -2.56
C PHE A 22 -11.90 -14.35 -1.26
N ASP A 23 -12.43 -15.55 -1.05
CA ASP A 23 -12.12 -16.39 0.11
C ASP A 23 -10.62 -16.75 0.13
N TRP A 24 -10.05 -17.13 -1.01
CA TRP A 24 -8.61 -17.40 -1.14
C TRP A 24 -7.75 -16.15 -1.00
N TYR A 25 -8.26 -14.98 -1.43
CA TYR A 25 -7.58 -13.72 -1.21
C TYR A 25 -7.54 -13.37 0.29
N ASP A 26 -8.62 -13.64 1.00
CA ASP A 26 -8.70 -13.43 2.45
C ASP A 26 -7.70 -14.33 3.20
N GLU A 27 -7.65 -15.64 2.89
CA GLU A 27 -6.65 -16.57 3.41
C GLU A 27 -5.21 -16.09 3.12
N TYR A 28 -4.98 -15.56 1.90
CA TYR A 28 -3.68 -15.01 1.52
C TYR A 28 -3.35 -13.73 2.28
N ALA A 29 -4.30 -12.81 2.42
CA ALA A 29 -4.12 -11.54 3.12
C ALA A 29 -3.84 -11.72 4.62
N HIS A 30 -4.45 -12.75 5.24
CA HIS A 30 -4.20 -13.13 6.64
C HIS A 30 -2.98 -14.04 6.81
N GLY A 31 -2.40 -14.49 5.70
CA GLY A 31 -1.19 -15.30 5.71
C GLY A 31 -1.40 -16.78 6.00
N ASP A 32 -2.64 -17.26 5.90
CA ASP A 32 -2.99 -18.69 6.06
C ASP A 32 -2.49 -19.51 4.87
N ILE A 33 -2.37 -18.86 3.70
CA ILE A 33 -1.72 -19.43 2.52
C ILE A 33 -0.67 -18.47 1.95
N ASN A 34 0.40 -19.03 1.37
CA ASN A 34 1.42 -18.23 0.71
C ASN A 34 0.99 -17.83 -0.71
N ARG A 35 1.71 -16.84 -1.30
CA ARG A 35 1.44 -16.33 -2.64
C ARG A 35 1.41 -17.42 -3.71
N ARG A 36 2.28 -18.42 -3.62
CA ARG A 36 2.32 -19.52 -4.61
C ARG A 36 1.04 -20.34 -4.58
N THR A 37 0.57 -20.70 -3.40
CA THR A 37 -0.69 -21.44 -3.20
C THR A 37 -1.87 -20.61 -3.70
N PHE A 38 -1.93 -19.33 -3.34
CA PHE A 38 -2.96 -18.40 -3.83
C PHE A 38 -3.01 -18.34 -5.36
N MET A 39 -1.86 -18.10 -6.02
CA MET A 39 -1.78 -18.03 -7.48
C MET A 39 -2.11 -19.38 -8.15
N THR A 40 -1.74 -20.51 -7.54
CA THR A 40 -2.09 -21.83 -8.03
C THR A 40 -3.60 -22.05 -7.98
N ARG A 41 -4.25 -21.69 -6.88
CA ARG A 41 -5.71 -21.78 -6.73
C ARG A 41 -6.43 -20.85 -7.71
N LEU A 42 -6.00 -19.60 -7.88
CA LEU A 42 -6.55 -18.70 -8.90
C LEU A 42 -6.41 -19.28 -10.32
N GLY A 43 -5.31 -19.99 -10.60
CA GLY A 43 -5.09 -20.66 -11.88
C GLY A 43 -6.17 -21.68 -12.23
N THR A 44 -6.78 -22.33 -11.23
CA THR A 44 -7.90 -23.27 -11.48
C THR A 44 -9.16 -22.58 -12.02
N LEU A 45 -9.35 -21.29 -11.69
CA LEU A 45 -10.47 -20.51 -12.20
C LEU A 45 -10.25 -20.04 -13.66
N SER A 46 -8.99 -20.02 -14.11
CA SER A 46 -8.66 -19.63 -15.50
C SER A 46 -9.20 -20.61 -16.54
N VAL A 47 -9.46 -21.85 -16.15
CA VAL A 47 -10.08 -22.87 -17.03
C VAL A 47 -11.52 -22.53 -17.39
N ALA A 48 -12.18 -21.63 -16.62
CA ALA A 48 -13.53 -21.16 -16.88
C ALA A 48 -13.60 -19.91 -17.80
N GLY A 49 -12.52 -19.58 -18.52
CA GLY A 49 -12.47 -18.47 -19.47
C GLY A 49 -12.01 -17.11 -18.91
N LEU A 50 -11.68 -17.06 -17.63
CA LEU A 50 -11.09 -15.87 -17.01
C LEU A 50 -9.56 -16.00 -17.02
N SER A 51 -8.82 -14.97 -17.51
CA SER A 51 -7.37 -15.01 -17.43
C SER A 51 -6.87 -14.80 -16.00
N LEU A 52 -5.86 -15.58 -15.58
CA LEU A 52 -5.23 -15.46 -14.27
C LEU A 52 -4.77 -14.01 -14.00
N GLY A 53 -4.24 -13.33 -15.02
CA GLY A 53 -3.80 -11.95 -14.91
C GLY A 53 -4.93 -10.97 -14.58
N LEU A 54 -6.10 -11.14 -15.19
CA LEU A 54 -7.26 -10.30 -14.93
C LEU A 54 -7.82 -10.52 -13.52
N ILE A 55 -7.93 -11.79 -13.08
CA ILE A 55 -8.43 -12.11 -11.74
C ILE A 55 -7.45 -11.57 -10.68
N SER A 56 -6.15 -11.84 -10.83
CA SER A 56 -5.15 -11.39 -9.86
C SER A 56 -5.04 -9.87 -9.80
N SER A 57 -5.14 -9.16 -10.93
CA SER A 57 -5.12 -7.68 -10.94
C SER A 57 -6.36 -7.05 -10.33
N ALA A 58 -7.49 -7.76 -10.33
CA ALA A 58 -8.72 -7.29 -9.71
C ALA A 58 -8.76 -7.54 -8.19
N LEU A 59 -8.11 -8.61 -7.71
CA LEU A 59 -8.07 -8.99 -6.30
C LEU A 59 -6.90 -8.38 -5.53
N ILE A 60 -5.71 -8.32 -6.16
CA ILE A 60 -4.52 -7.78 -5.50
C ILE A 60 -4.51 -6.26 -5.72
N PRO A 61 -4.65 -5.46 -4.66
CA PRO A 61 -4.61 -4.00 -4.78
C PRO A 61 -3.29 -3.55 -5.39
N ASP A 62 -3.35 -2.80 -6.47
CA ASP A 62 -2.19 -2.07 -7.01
C ASP A 62 -2.01 -0.80 -6.17
N TYR A 63 -1.28 -0.91 -5.08
CA TYR A 63 -1.02 0.21 -4.18
C TYR A 63 -0.33 1.39 -4.86
N ALA A 64 0.37 1.16 -5.97
CA ALA A 64 0.97 2.23 -6.75
C ALA A 64 -0.07 3.04 -7.55
N LYS A 65 -1.16 2.38 -8.01
CA LYS A 65 -2.29 3.06 -8.66
C LYS A 65 -3.28 3.67 -7.67
N ALA A 66 -3.23 3.26 -6.39
CA ALA A 66 -4.08 3.81 -5.35
C ALA A 66 -3.57 5.14 -4.77
N GLU A 67 -2.46 5.68 -5.28
CA GLU A 67 -1.93 6.98 -4.87
C GLU A 67 -2.91 8.09 -5.28
N GLN A 68 -3.52 8.76 -4.30
CA GLN A 68 -4.48 9.85 -4.51
C GLN A 68 -3.80 11.22 -4.46
N ILE A 69 -2.74 11.36 -3.67
CA ILE A 69 -1.96 12.58 -3.51
C ILE A 69 -0.51 12.33 -3.89
N SER A 70 -0.07 12.99 -4.95
CA SER A 70 1.32 12.88 -5.40
C SER A 70 2.30 13.38 -4.33
N PHE A 71 3.48 12.76 -4.29
CA PHE A 71 4.60 13.25 -3.48
C PHE A 71 4.96 14.72 -3.78
N ASN A 72 4.78 15.14 -5.03
CA ASN A 72 5.06 16.50 -5.52
C ASN A 72 3.84 17.41 -5.52
N ASP A 73 2.75 17.07 -4.81
CA ASP A 73 1.58 17.93 -4.70
C ASP A 73 1.98 19.28 -4.07
N PRO A 74 1.73 20.43 -4.72
CA PRO A 74 2.18 21.74 -4.24
C PRO A 74 1.54 22.16 -2.91
N ALA A 75 0.43 21.54 -2.51
CA ALA A 75 -0.26 21.84 -1.26
C ALA A 75 0.41 21.20 -0.04
N ILE A 76 1.40 20.34 -0.23
CA ILE A 76 2.09 19.63 0.85
C ILE A 76 3.61 19.65 0.70
N LYS A 77 4.30 19.42 1.81
CA LYS A 77 5.72 19.08 1.84
C LYS A 77 5.88 17.72 2.49
N ALA A 78 6.46 16.78 1.75
CA ALA A 78 6.66 15.41 2.21
C ALA A 78 8.15 15.07 2.23
N THR A 79 8.61 14.44 3.31
CA THR A 79 10.02 14.08 3.50
C THR A 79 10.14 12.88 4.44
N TYR A 80 11.35 12.35 4.58
CA TYR A 80 11.67 11.41 5.64
C TYR A 80 12.34 12.16 6.80
N ALA A 81 11.94 11.81 8.02
CA ALA A 81 12.50 12.33 9.25
C ALA A 81 13.04 11.17 10.10
N GLU A 82 14.22 11.38 10.69
CA GLU A 82 14.80 10.46 11.67
C GLU A 82 14.55 11.00 13.08
N PHE A 83 14.44 10.09 14.04
CA PHE A 83 14.25 10.42 15.44
C PHE A 83 14.95 9.41 16.35
N ASP A 84 15.29 9.84 17.54
CA ASP A 84 15.89 8.98 18.54
C ASP A 84 14.83 8.30 19.40
N SER A 85 14.98 6.97 19.62
CA SER A 85 14.15 6.14 20.47
C SER A 85 15.03 5.39 21.48
N PRO A 86 15.62 6.10 22.46
CA PRO A 86 16.64 5.55 23.35
C PRO A 86 16.16 4.41 24.25
N ASN A 87 14.87 4.38 24.57
CA ASN A 87 14.24 3.32 25.35
C ASN A 87 13.54 2.25 24.48
N GLY A 88 13.74 2.30 23.16
CA GLY A 88 13.20 1.37 22.18
C GLY A 88 14.31 0.79 21.33
N HIS A 89 14.18 0.90 20.01
CA HIS A 89 15.13 0.32 19.03
C HIS A 89 16.28 1.27 18.62
N GLY A 90 16.55 2.34 19.36
CA GLY A 90 17.62 3.28 19.07
C GLY A 90 17.18 4.38 18.11
N LYS A 91 17.59 4.33 16.84
CA LYS A 91 17.14 5.29 15.82
C LYS A 91 15.92 4.77 15.07
N GLY A 92 14.94 5.64 14.92
CA GLY A 92 13.77 5.43 14.08
C GLY A 92 13.79 6.36 12.87
N LYS A 93 13.03 5.99 11.84
CA LYS A 93 12.79 6.79 10.65
C LYS A 93 11.32 6.71 10.28
N GLY A 94 10.77 7.78 9.72
CA GLY A 94 9.38 7.80 9.31
C GLY A 94 9.17 8.78 8.16
N TYR A 95 7.98 8.69 7.57
CA TYR A 95 7.52 9.59 6.53
C TYR A 95 6.71 10.72 7.14
N LEU A 96 7.15 11.95 6.95
CA LEU A 96 6.52 13.18 7.44
C LEU A 96 5.88 13.92 6.27
N ALA A 97 4.61 14.21 6.37
CA ALA A 97 3.90 15.07 5.44
C ALA A 97 3.26 16.24 6.21
N VAL A 98 3.46 17.45 5.70
CA VAL A 98 2.95 18.70 6.31
C VAL A 98 2.29 19.57 5.23
N PRO A 99 1.30 20.41 5.59
CA PRO A 99 0.78 21.43 4.68
C PRO A 99 1.89 22.38 4.23
N SER A 100 1.87 22.80 2.96
CA SER A 100 2.86 23.76 2.44
C SER A 100 2.74 25.14 3.07
N ASP A 101 1.53 25.53 3.43
CA ASP A 101 1.16 26.82 4.00
C ASP A 101 0.94 26.77 5.51
N LEU A 102 1.66 25.86 6.17
CA LEU A 102 1.55 25.65 7.62
C LEU A 102 1.76 26.95 8.39
N ASN A 103 0.71 27.42 9.04
CA ASN A 103 0.73 28.61 9.90
C ASN A 103 0.30 28.24 11.31
N GLY A 104 1.18 28.51 12.29
CA GLY A 104 0.89 28.26 13.69
C GLY A 104 0.93 26.78 14.08
N LYS A 105 0.20 26.43 15.13
CA LYS A 105 0.09 25.05 15.64
C LYS A 105 -1.10 24.36 15.00
N VAL A 106 -0.86 23.21 14.43
CA VAL A 106 -1.91 22.34 13.86
C VAL A 106 -1.87 20.96 14.51
N PRO A 107 -2.98 20.22 14.50
CA PRO A 107 -3.02 18.86 15.04
C PRO A 107 -2.07 17.94 14.29
N THR A 108 -1.45 17.01 15.01
CA THR A 108 -0.57 15.99 14.45
C THR A 108 -1.25 14.63 14.51
N VAL A 109 -1.15 13.86 13.42
CA VAL A 109 -1.67 12.49 13.32
C VAL A 109 -0.51 11.53 13.15
N LEU A 110 -0.47 10.51 13.99
CA LEU A 110 0.43 9.38 13.84
C LEU A 110 -0.25 8.32 12.96
N VAL A 111 0.35 7.99 11.81
CA VAL A 111 -0.15 6.99 10.87
C VAL A 111 0.65 5.71 11.07
N VAL A 112 0.05 4.73 11.71
CA VAL A 112 0.71 3.45 12.01
C VAL A 112 0.49 2.49 10.85
N HIS A 113 1.58 1.89 10.35
CA HIS A 113 1.52 0.86 9.31
C HIS A 113 1.21 -0.51 9.91
N GLU A 114 0.81 -1.43 9.04
CA GLU A 114 0.58 -2.85 9.34
C GLU A 114 1.87 -3.67 9.18
N ASN A 115 1.74 -4.99 9.10
CA ASN A 115 2.85 -5.96 8.98
C ASN A 115 3.77 -5.75 7.76
N ARG A 116 3.33 -5.02 6.74
CA ARG A 116 4.10 -4.73 5.52
C ARG A 116 4.90 -3.42 5.57
N GLY A 117 5.06 -2.85 6.76
CA GLY A 117 5.88 -1.66 6.95
C GLY A 117 5.35 -0.40 6.28
N LEU A 118 6.22 0.58 6.10
CA LEU A 118 5.91 1.88 5.52
C LEU A 118 5.75 1.80 4.00
N ASN A 119 4.68 1.19 3.54
CA ASN A 119 4.36 0.98 2.13
C ASN A 119 3.81 2.27 1.44
N PRO A 120 3.66 2.28 0.10
CA PRO A 120 3.17 3.44 -0.64
C PRO A 120 1.78 3.92 -0.21
N TYR A 121 0.88 3.02 0.18
CA TYR A 121 -0.46 3.36 0.65
C TYR A 121 -0.43 4.15 1.97
N VAL A 122 0.38 3.71 2.94
CA VAL A 122 0.56 4.42 4.23
C VAL A 122 1.11 5.83 4.02
N LYS A 123 2.07 5.98 3.09
CA LYS A 123 2.62 7.30 2.71
C LYS A 123 1.56 8.18 2.05
N ASP A 124 0.70 7.62 1.21
CA ASP A 124 -0.40 8.35 0.59
C ASP A 124 -1.44 8.80 1.63
N VAL A 125 -1.77 7.95 2.62
CA VAL A 125 -2.63 8.34 3.75
C VAL A 125 -2.04 9.55 4.48
N ALA A 126 -0.74 9.56 4.76
CA ALA A 126 -0.08 10.70 5.40
C ALA A 126 -0.17 11.97 4.54
N ARG A 127 0.01 11.87 3.21
CA ARG A 127 -0.15 13.01 2.30
C ARG A 127 -1.58 13.54 2.25
N ARG A 128 -2.58 12.65 2.24
CA ARG A 128 -4.01 13.05 2.29
C ARG A 128 -4.33 13.81 3.57
N LEU A 129 -3.81 13.36 4.71
CA LEU A 129 -3.97 14.07 5.98
C LEU A 129 -3.29 15.44 5.94
N ALA A 130 -2.09 15.54 5.38
CA ALA A 130 -1.41 16.82 5.22
C ALA A 130 -2.19 17.78 4.33
N LYS A 131 -2.78 17.29 3.24
CA LYS A 131 -3.58 18.11 2.32
C LYS A 131 -4.84 18.71 2.96
N ILE A 132 -5.38 18.08 3.97
CA ILE A 132 -6.53 18.58 4.74
C ILE A 132 -6.14 19.32 6.02
N GLY A 133 -4.86 19.68 6.19
CA GLY A 133 -4.39 20.61 7.22
C GLY A 133 -3.76 19.97 8.46
N PHE A 134 -3.47 18.67 8.49
CA PHE A 134 -2.78 18.02 9.60
C PHE A 134 -1.28 17.90 9.33
N ILE A 135 -0.48 17.86 10.39
CA ILE A 135 0.86 17.26 10.31
C ILE A 135 0.66 15.74 10.41
N ALA A 136 1.14 14.97 9.45
CA ALA A 136 1.05 13.52 9.48
C ALA A 136 2.44 12.91 9.53
N PHE A 137 2.67 12.02 10.51
CA PHE A 137 3.91 11.28 10.64
C PHE A 137 3.63 9.79 10.63
N ALA A 138 4.25 9.07 9.70
CA ALA A 138 4.16 7.62 9.56
C ALA A 138 5.54 7.00 9.88
N PRO A 139 5.78 6.56 11.13
CA PRO A 139 7.02 5.90 11.50
C PRO A 139 7.14 4.55 10.82
N ASP A 140 8.36 4.16 10.44
CA ASP A 140 8.68 2.81 9.99
C ASP A 140 9.16 1.98 11.18
N ALA A 141 8.30 1.14 11.72
CA ALA A 141 8.63 0.29 12.86
C ALA A 141 9.63 -0.82 12.48
N LEU A 142 9.78 -1.12 11.18
CA LEU A 142 10.73 -2.10 10.67
C LEU A 142 12.09 -1.47 10.30
N PHE A 143 12.24 -0.15 10.39
CA PHE A 143 13.47 0.57 10.02
C PHE A 143 14.73 0.00 10.71
N PRO A 144 14.73 -0.31 12.03
CA PRO A 144 15.90 -0.89 12.70
C PRO A 144 16.32 -2.26 12.19
N LEU A 145 15.41 -2.96 11.52
CA LEU A 145 15.62 -4.28 10.92
C LEU A 145 15.91 -4.19 9.41
N GLY A 146 16.06 -2.98 8.85
CA GLY A 146 16.29 -2.74 7.43
C GLY A 146 15.02 -2.50 6.61
N GLY A 147 13.87 -2.37 7.24
CA GLY A 147 12.56 -2.18 6.59
C GLY A 147 11.90 -3.50 6.19
N TYR A 148 10.75 -3.41 5.53
CA TYR A 148 10.02 -4.59 5.06
C TYR A 148 10.79 -5.30 3.93
N PRO A 149 11.06 -6.62 4.01
CA PRO A 149 11.92 -7.34 3.07
C PRO A 149 11.28 -7.60 1.70
N GLY A 150 10.01 -7.24 1.51
CA GLY A 150 9.30 -7.42 0.25
C GLY A 150 8.51 -8.73 0.13
N HIS A 151 8.70 -9.67 1.04
CA HIS A 151 7.97 -10.94 1.12
C HIS A 151 7.47 -11.19 2.53
N ASP A 152 6.24 -11.69 2.65
CA ASP A 152 5.58 -11.90 3.94
C ASP A 152 6.27 -13.03 4.75
N ASP A 153 6.81 -14.04 4.10
CA ASP A 153 7.54 -15.13 4.78
C ASP A 153 8.86 -14.63 5.40
N ASP A 154 9.57 -13.74 4.69
CA ASP A 154 10.79 -13.11 5.23
C ASP A 154 10.43 -12.11 6.34
N GLY A 155 9.31 -11.40 6.20
CA GLY A 155 8.79 -10.48 7.22
C GLY A 155 8.37 -11.18 8.52
N ARG A 156 7.91 -12.44 8.45
CA ARG A 156 7.60 -13.25 9.64
C ARG A 156 8.84 -13.75 10.38
N ALA A 157 9.97 -13.83 9.68
CA ALA A 157 11.24 -14.27 10.26
C ALA A 157 12.02 -13.14 10.97
N MET A 158 11.56 -11.88 10.82
CA MET A 158 12.13 -10.69 11.48
C MET A 158 11.60 -10.54 12.91
#